data_4f59b1bde5199dafae8a1f92e8c4dc83
#
_entry.id   4f59b1bde5199dafae8a1f92e8c4dc83
#
_cell.length_a   1.000
_cell.length_b   1.000
_cell.length_c   1.000
_cell.angle_alpha   90.00
_cell.angle_beta   90.00
_cell.angle_gamma   90.00
#
_symmetry.space_group_name_H-M   'P 1'
#
loop_
_entity.id
_entity.type
_entity.pdbx_description
1 polymer ?
#
loop_
_entity_poly.entity_id
_entity_poly.type
_entity_poly.pdbx_seq_one_letter_code
_entity_poly.pdbx_strand_id
1 'polypeptide(L)'
;MLSRVLPLLLFAGTAFAADPAAPVKAALAPILPKEFGGWQISGSIQASPDPAAADPTNPAVLKEYGFTDFAGGTYTRNDGRKLTLRAARFGDASGAYGAFTFYKQPEMLSEKIGDQGSSLNSRVLFYRGNVLLDALFDKLSVMSAAELRELASDIPLPQGGARNLPSLPTYLPKQAYVKNTAKYIVGPATLDKIGSPISSQLADFGAGAEIVQGTYESSGGEATVVLISYPTPQIAAEHLRRIDAAHAPNPQPGASATPIVDVGTFLDKRSGPIVAIAAGAFSPSEAKSLLASVHYDADVTWNENTFFDKKNNLANLLWNTIILCAVLMGITVAAGFAFGGVRVLLARVLSARRGDDGTEFIALHLDQAAPESTGGMRVVRGPGKQ
;
A
#
# COMPACT_ATOMS: atom_id res chain seq x y z
N MET A 1 54.35 -47.72 -43.34
CA MET A 1 53.16 -47.72 -42.51
C MET A 1 52.96 -46.28 -41.97
N LEU A 2 52.13 -45.51 -42.67
CA LEU A 2 51.89 -44.11 -42.38
C LEU A 2 50.78 -44.00 -41.36
N SER A 3 51.07 -43.38 -40.19
CA SER A 3 50.08 -42.98 -39.22
C SER A 3 49.74 -41.49 -39.46
N ARG A 4 48.50 -41.22 -39.85
CA ARG A 4 47.99 -39.86 -40.05
C ARG A 4 47.49 -39.32 -38.70
N VAL A 5 48.18 -38.30 -38.19
CA VAL A 5 47.74 -37.45 -37.06
C VAL A 5 46.90 -36.31 -37.60
N LEU A 6 45.65 -36.27 -37.16
CA LEU A 6 44.70 -35.19 -37.46
C LEU A 6 44.80 -34.13 -36.39
N PRO A 7 45.05 -32.81 -36.69
CA PRO A 7 45.02 -31.78 -35.68
C PRO A 7 43.59 -31.33 -35.38
N LEU A 8 43.21 -31.40 -34.09
CA LEU A 8 41.97 -30.88 -33.54
C LEU A 8 42.13 -29.33 -33.38
N LEU A 9 41.42 -28.57 -34.21
CA LEU A 9 41.31 -27.13 -34.13
C LEU A 9 40.33 -26.77 -32.99
N LEU A 10 40.86 -26.29 -31.86
CA LEU A 10 40.08 -25.66 -30.79
C LEU A 10 39.66 -24.24 -31.25
N PHE A 11 38.39 -24.04 -31.54
CA PHE A 11 37.79 -22.70 -31.65
C PHE A 11 37.53 -22.15 -30.25
N ALA A 12 38.39 -21.25 -29.79
CA ALA A 12 38.12 -20.44 -28.61
C ALA A 12 37.11 -19.34 -28.99
N GLY A 13 35.83 -19.58 -28.71
CA GLY A 13 34.79 -18.55 -28.80
C GLY A 13 34.94 -17.56 -27.67
N THR A 14 35.38 -16.33 -27.99
CA THR A 14 35.31 -15.20 -27.09
C THR A 14 33.85 -14.79 -26.89
N ALA A 15 33.25 -15.21 -25.80
CA ALA A 15 31.96 -14.67 -25.35
C ALA A 15 32.17 -13.19 -24.94
N PHE A 16 31.69 -12.27 -25.75
CA PHE A 16 31.49 -10.89 -25.35
C PHE A 16 30.37 -10.92 -24.29
N ALA A 17 30.75 -10.75 -23.03
CA ALA A 17 29.81 -10.42 -21.98
C ALA A 17 29.28 -9.02 -22.30
N ALA A 18 28.05 -8.93 -22.78
CA ALA A 18 27.34 -7.66 -22.82
C ALA A 18 27.10 -7.24 -21.36
N ASP A 19 27.65 -6.09 -20.97
CA ASP A 19 27.31 -5.42 -19.70
C ASP A 19 25.78 -5.33 -19.61
N PRO A 20 25.16 -5.74 -18.48
CA PRO A 20 23.74 -5.52 -18.29
C PRO A 20 23.52 -4.01 -18.26
N ALA A 21 22.93 -3.46 -19.31
CA ALA A 21 22.50 -2.09 -19.39
C ALA A 21 21.74 -1.75 -18.08
N ALA A 22 22.24 -0.73 -17.35
CA ALA A 22 21.56 -0.25 -16.14
C ALA A 22 20.08 -0.04 -16.47
N PRO A 23 19.14 -0.43 -15.57
CA PRO A 23 17.72 -0.29 -15.85
C PRO A 23 17.43 1.17 -16.16
N VAL A 24 17.02 1.47 -17.38
CA VAL A 24 16.55 2.78 -17.79
C VAL A 24 15.36 3.08 -16.89
N LYS A 25 15.53 4.00 -15.93
CA LYS A 25 14.46 4.46 -15.06
C LYS A 25 13.36 4.97 -15.97
N ALA A 26 12.26 4.23 -16.07
CA ALA A 26 11.14 4.59 -16.91
C ALA A 26 10.73 6.04 -16.58
N ALA A 27 10.64 6.89 -17.59
CA ALA A 27 10.23 8.27 -17.41
C ALA A 27 8.84 8.26 -16.74
N LEU A 28 8.71 8.93 -15.61
CA LEU A 28 7.44 9.04 -14.90
C LEU A 28 6.42 9.73 -15.81
N ALA A 29 5.19 9.22 -15.83
CA ALA A 29 4.10 9.87 -16.57
C ALA A 29 3.91 11.31 -16.08
N PRO A 30 3.58 12.27 -16.98
CA PRO A 30 3.32 13.66 -16.59
C PRO A 30 2.27 13.72 -15.47
N ILE A 31 2.50 14.59 -14.46
CA ILE A 31 1.55 14.76 -13.35
C ILE A 31 0.34 15.57 -13.80
N LEU A 32 0.57 16.65 -14.55
CA LEU A 32 -0.47 17.58 -14.99
C LEU A 32 -0.83 17.33 -16.45
N PRO A 33 -2.15 17.26 -16.79
CA PRO A 33 -2.62 17.16 -18.16
C PRO A 33 -2.47 18.50 -18.89
N LYS A 34 -2.51 18.49 -20.22
CA LYS A 34 -2.52 19.71 -21.02
C LYS A 34 -3.86 20.44 -20.98
N GLU A 35 -4.95 19.70 -20.75
CA GLU A 35 -6.31 20.21 -20.68
C GLU A 35 -7.16 19.36 -19.74
N PHE A 36 -8.12 19.97 -19.07
CA PHE A 36 -9.15 19.32 -18.23
C PHE A 36 -10.29 20.30 -17.97
N GLY A 37 -11.52 19.86 -17.83
CA GLY A 37 -12.67 20.65 -17.40
C GLY A 37 -12.88 21.98 -18.14
N GLY A 38 -12.42 22.05 -19.39
CA GLY A 38 -12.44 23.29 -20.20
C GLY A 38 -11.28 24.25 -19.91
N TRP A 39 -10.31 23.86 -19.08
CA TRP A 39 -9.05 24.55 -18.85
C TRP A 39 -7.98 24.05 -19.83
N GLN A 40 -7.21 24.94 -20.41
CA GLN A 40 -6.09 24.65 -21.30
C GLN A 40 -4.81 25.29 -20.78
N ILE A 41 -3.69 24.56 -20.91
CA ILE A 41 -2.39 25.07 -20.47
C ILE A 41 -2.00 26.32 -21.26
N SER A 42 -1.60 27.36 -20.56
CA SER A 42 -1.04 28.59 -21.14
C SER A 42 0.48 28.54 -21.05
N GLY A 43 1.12 28.18 -22.14
CA GLY A 43 2.57 28.00 -22.20
C GLY A 43 3.00 26.54 -21.95
N SER A 44 4.11 26.35 -21.23
CA SER A 44 4.67 25.03 -20.95
C SER A 44 4.49 24.64 -19.48
N ILE A 45 4.30 23.34 -19.23
CA ILE A 45 4.37 22.78 -17.88
C ILE A 45 5.85 22.76 -17.46
N GLN A 46 6.14 23.36 -16.32
CA GLN A 46 7.44 23.27 -15.68
C GLN A 46 7.49 21.97 -14.87
N ALA A 47 8.48 21.14 -15.10
CA ALA A 47 8.71 19.90 -14.35
C ALA A 47 10.10 19.89 -13.76
N SER A 48 10.24 19.38 -12.53
CA SER A 48 11.53 19.30 -11.85
C SER A 48 11.55 18.13 -10.85
N PRO A 49 12.66 17.40 -10.74
CA PRO A 49 12.89 16.45 -9.66
C PRO A 49 13.41 17.12 -8.38
N ASP A 50 13.65 18.42 -8.39
CA ASP A 50 14.16 19.15 -7.22
C ASP A 50 12.98 19.64 -6.36
N PRO A 51 12.90 19.23 -5.08
CA PRO A 51 11.86 19.70 -4.17
C PRO A 51 11.89 21.22 -3.94
N ALA A 52 13.03 21.90 -4.14
CA ALA A 52 13.11 23.36 -4.05
C ALA A 52 12.31 24.06 -5.17
N ALA A 53 12.07 23.40 -6.30
CA ALA A 53 11.19 23.91 -7.35
C ALA A 53 9.71 23.85 -6.93
N ALA A 54 9.34 22.85 -6.12
CA ALA A 54 7.99 22.73 -5.56
C ALA A 54 7.79 23.70 -4.38
N ASP A 55 8.74 23.78 -3.45
CA ASP A 55 8.72 24.74 -2.33
C ASP A 55 10.15 25.12 -1.94
N PRO A 56 10.63 26.30 -2.33
CA PRO A 56 11.98 26.76 -1.96
C PRO A 56 12.16 26.98 -0.45
N THR A 57 11.07 27.15 0.30
CA THR A 57 11.12 27.38 1.76
C THR A 57 11.24 26.06 2.54
N ASN A 58 10.64 24.97 2.04
CA ASN A 58 10.52 23.70 2.76
C ASN A 58 11.01 22.48 1.95
N PRO A 59 12.14 22.55 1.24
CA PRO A 59 12.60 21.42 0.44
C PRO A 59 12.96 20.18 1.28
N ALA A 60 13.46 20.39 2.51
CA ALA A 60 13.75 19.30 3.45
C ALA A 60 12.48 18.56 3.91
N VAL A 61 11.40 19.29 4.18
CA VAL A 61 10.09 18.72 4.53
C VAL A 61 9.55 17.85 3.40
N LEU A 62 9.60 18.33 2.16
CA LEU A 62 9.16 17.56 1.01
C LEU A 62 9.99 16.27 0.83
N LYS A 63 11.32 16.33 1.05
CA LYS A 63 12.18 15.14 1.01
C LYS A 63 11.80 14.10 2.06
N GLU A 64 11.47 14.52 3.28
CA GLU A 64 11.02 13.62 4.35
C GLU A 64 9.74 12.87 3.97
N TYR A 65 8.83 13.51 3.25
CA TYR A 65 7.63 12.86 2.71
C TYR A 65 7.88 12.02 1.46
N GLY A 66 9.13 11.85 1.04
CA GLY A 66 9.46 11.01 -0.13
C GLY A 66 9.12 11.68 -1.46
N PHE A 67 9.33 13.00 -1.57
CA PHE A 67 9.14 13.74 -2.81
C PHE A 67 9.90 13.11 -3.99
N THR A 68 9.25 12.99 -5.13
CA THR A 68 9.84 12.43 -6.36
C THR A 68 9.99 13.46 -7.47
N ASP A 69 8.93 14.19 -7.77
CA ASP A 69 8.93 15.20 -8.83
C ASP A 69 7.79 16.22 -8.64
N PHE A 70 7.94 17.34 -9.30
CA PHE A 70 7.04 18.48 -9.32
C PHE A 70 6.62 18.81 -10.75
N ALA A 71 5.39 19.25 -10.92
CA ALA A 71 4.91 19.91 -12.13
C ALA A 71 4.11 21.16 -11.77
N GLY A 72 4.36 22.25 -12.49
CA GLY A 72 3.63 23.51 -12.33
C GLY A 72 3.23 24.11 -13.67
N GLY A 73 2.08 24.76 -13.71
CA GLY A 73 1.60 25.42 -14.93
C GLY A 73 0.44 26.37 -14.67
N THR A 74 0.28 27.31 -15.60
CA THR A 74 -0.87 28.23 -15.61
C THR A 74 -1.84 27.78 -16.71
N TYR A 75 -3.09 27.68 -16.35
CA TYR A 75 -4.18 27.31 -17.25
C TYR A 75 -5.09 28.52 -17.48
N THR A 76 -5.65 28.57 -18.67
CA THR A 76 -6.64 29.59 -19.07
C THR A 76 -7.91 28.89 -19.56
N ARG A 77 -9.03 29.58 -19.40
CA ARG A 77 -10.32 29.13 -19.88
C ARG A 77 -10.89 30.15 -20.89
N ASN A 78 -11.81 29.72 -21.74
CA ASN A 78 -12.43 30.56 -22.77
C ASN A 78 -13.16 31.81 -22.21
N ASP A 79 -13.55 31.77 -20.93
CA ASP A 79 -14.17 32.89 -20.22
C ASP A 79 -13.15 33.91 -19.66
N GLY A 80 -11.85 33.72 -19.92
CA GLY A 80 -10.76 34.58 -19.52
C GLY A 80 -10.22 34.33 -18.13
N ARG A 81 -10.78 33.35 -17.36
CA ARG A 81 -10.26 32.97 -16.04
C ARG A 81 -8.89 32.30 -16.15
N LYS A 82 -8.11 32.46 -15.09
CA LYS A 82 -6.79 31.83 -14.94
C LYS A 82 -6.76 30.95 -13.72
N LEU A 83 -6.00 29.85 -13.81
CA LEU A 83 -5.75 28.89 -12.76
C LEU A 83 -4.27 28.54 -12.75
N THR A 84 -3.61 28.74 -11.63
CA THR A 84 -2.24 28.25 -11.41
C THR A 84 -2.31 26.94 -10.66
N LEU A 85 -1.74 25.88 -11.23
CA LEU A 85 -1.62 24.57 -10.60
C LEU A 85 -0.17 24.27 -10.25
N ARG A 86 0.04 23.75 -9.06
CA ARG A 86 1.29 23.19 -8.59
C ARG A 86 0.99 21.78 -8.08
N ALA A 87 1.71 20.81 -8.59
CA ALA A 87 1.53 19.40 -8.24
C ALA A 87 2.86 18.80 -7.82
N ALA A 88 2.88 18.16 -6.67
CA ALA A 88 4.04 17.44 -6.15
C ALA A 88 3.69 15.96 -6.01
N ARG A 89 4.53 15.07 -6.57
CA ARG A 89 4.38 13.63 -6.47
C ARG A 89 5.33 13.10 -5.40
N PHE A 90 4.85 12.10 -4.67
CA PHE A 90 5.57 11.42 -3.61
C PHE A 90 5.72 9.93 -3.92
N GLY A 91 6.55 9.22 -3.17
CA GLY A 91 6.74 7.78 -3.32
C GLY A 91 5.46 6.97 -3.07
N ASP A 92 4.61 7.45 -2.15
CA ASP A 92 3.36 6.80 -1.77
C ASP A 92 2.28 7.81 -1.35
N ALA A 93 1.09 7.30 -1.03
CA ALA A 93 -0.04 8.10 -0.58
C ALA A 93 0.15 8.69 0.82
N SER A 94 0.95 8.05 1.68
CA SER A 94 1.27 8.57 3.02
C SER A 94 2.10 9.85 2.93
N GLY A 95 3.06 9.91 2.00
CA GLY A 95 3.83 11.12 1.74
C GLY A 95 2.98 12.27 1.23
N ALA A 96 2.07 12.03 0.28
CA ALA A 96 1.15 13.04 -0.21
C ALA A 96 0.19 13.52 0.89
N TYR A 97 -0.33 12.60 1.70
CA TYR A 97 -1.15 12.91 2.88
C TYR A 97 -0.38 13.75 3.89
N GLY A 98 0.86 13.38 4.22
CA GLY A 98 1.72 14.13 5.14
C GLY A 98 1.93 15.56 4.66
N ALA A 99 2.33 15.73 3.39
CA ALA A 99 2.49 17.05 2.79
C ALA A 99 1.17 17.84 2.76
N PHE A 100 0.03 17.19 2.45
CA PHE A 100 -1.29 17.81 2.55
C PHE A 100 -1.57 18.33 3.97
N THR A 101 -1.33 17.52 5.00
CA THR A 101 -1.53 17.94 6.39
C THR A 101 -0.59 19.07 6.81
N PHE A 102 0.66 19.08 6.30
CA PHE A 102 1.63 20.14 6.56
C PHE A 102 1.16 21.48 6.01
N TYR A 103 0.68 21.54 4.76
CA TYR A 103 0.25 22.79 4.11
C TYR A 103 -1.19 23.22 4.46
N LYS A 104 -2.01 22.31 4.99
CA LYS A 104 -3.38 22.60 5.39
C LYS A 104 -3.40 23.56 6.56
N GLN A 105 -4.24 24.58 6.49
CA GLN A 105 -4.45 25.57 7.55
C GLN A 105 -5.75 25.27 8.31
N PRO A 106 -5.85 25.65 9.61
CA PRO A 106 -7.05 25.44 10.42
C PRO A 106 -8.31 26.07 9.83
N GLU A 107 -8.16 27.24 9.21
CA GLU A 107 -9.26 28.04 8.65
C GLU A 107 -9.79 27.48 7.33
N MET A 108 -9.10 26.52 6.72
CA MET A 108 -9.54 25.92 5.47
C MET A 108 -10.83 25.11 5.63
N LEU A 109 -11.75 25.28 4.71
CA LEU A 109 -12.96 24.48 4.60
C LEU A 109 -12.66 23.13 3.95
N SER A 110 -13.34 22.09 4.41
CA SER A 110 -13.20 20.77 3.83
C SER A 110 -13.93 20.68 2.49
N GLU A 111 -13.27 20.16 1.47
CA GLU A 111 -13.79 19.98 0.11
C GLU A 111 -13.80 18.51 -0.31
N LYS A 112 -14.82 18.11 -1.06
CA LYS A 112 -14.90 16.76 -1.65
C LYS A 112 -14.20 16.73 -3.01
N ILE A 113 -12.86 16.87 -2.99
CA ILE A 113 -12.00 16.87 -4.16
C ILE A 113 -10.82 15.95 -3.87
N GLY A 114 -10.48 15.05 -4.80
CA GLY A 114 -9.45 14.05 -4.59
C GLY A 114 -9.81 13.07 -3.48
N ASP A 115 -8.79 12.59 -2.75
CA ASP A 115 -8.99 11.74 -1.57
C ASP A 115 -9.33 12.60 -0.33
N GLN A 116 -8.70 13.77 -0.19
CA GLN A 116 -9.09 14.85 0.71
C GLN A 116 -8.74 16.19 0.09
N GLY A 117 -9.61 17.17 0.29
CA GLY A 117 -9.41 18.54 -0.17
C GLY A 117 -9.76 19.57 0.89
N SER A 118 -9.18 20.75 0.78
CA SER A 118 -9.47 21.91 1.62
C SER A 118 -9.31 23.20 0.84
N SER A 119 -10.14 24.19 1.13
CA SER A 119 -10.13 25.48 0.43
C SER A 119 -10.07 26.64 1.39
N LEU A 120 -9.39 27.71 0.99
CA LEU A 120 -9.41 29.00 1.65
C LEU A 120 -9.32 30.09 0.60
N ASN A 121 -10.32 30.97 0.56
CA ASN A 121 -10.44 31.99 -0.48
C ASN A 121 -10.38 31.36 -1.91
N SER A 122 -9.44 31.80 -2.74
CA SER A 122 -9.23 31.30 -4.11
C SER A 122 -8.27 30.11 -4.22
N ARG A 123 -7.72 29.64 -3.08
CA ARG A 123 -6.80 28.50 -3.03
C ARG A 123 -7.53 27.22 -2.66
N VAL A 124 -7.27 26.15 -3.43
CA VAL A 124 -7.75 24.79 -3.13
C VAL A 124 -6.56 23.85 -3.06
N LEU A 125 -6.36 23.25 -1.91
CA LEU A 125 -5.34 22.25 -1.64
C LEU A 125 -6.00 20.89 -1.56
N PHE A 126 -5.53 19.90 -2.31
CA PHE A 126 -6.04 18.53 -2.25
C PHE A 126 -4.97 17.53 -2.63
N TYR A 127 -5.16 16.27 -2.26
CA TYR A 127 -4.32 15.19 -2.77
C TYR A 127 -5.16 14.07 -3.39
N ARG A 128 -4.56 13.36 -4.32
CA ARG A 128 -5.10 12.18 -4.95
C ARG A 128 -4.02 11.11 -5.08
N GLY A 129 -4.20 9.95 -4.41
CA GLY A 129 -3.17 8.93 -4.31
C GLY A 129 -1.87 9.53 -3.74
N ASN A 130 -0.80 9.46 -4.50
CA ASN A 130 0.51 9.97 -4.10
C ASN A 130 0.85 11.36 -4.69
N VAL A 131 -0.14 12.12 -5.14
CA VAL A 131 0.04 13.46 -5.70
C VAL A 131 -0.70 14.50 -4.88
N LEU A 132 0.02 15.52 -4.39
CA LEU A 132 -0.53 16.72 -3.77
C LEU A 132 -0.69 17.80 -4.84
N LEU A 133 -1.83 18.48 -4.84
CA LEU A 133 -2.12 19.61 -5.74
C LEU A 133 -2.49 20.84 -4.94
N ASP A 134 -1.94 21.97 -5.39
CA ASP A 134 -2.23 23.31 -4.91
C ASP A 134 -2.74 24.13 -6.09
N ALA A 135 -4.02 24.44 -6.09
CA ALA A 135 -4.74 25.16 -7.13
C ALA A 135 -5.07 26.57 -6.66
N LEU A 136 -4.60 27.56 -7.38
CA LEU A 136 -4.88 28.98 -7.13
C LEU A 136 -5.64 29.59 -8.30
N PHE A 137 -6.90 29.94 -8.06
CA PHE A 137 -7.76 30.63 -9.03
C PHE A 137 -7.60 32.15 -8.94
N ASP A 138 -7.65 32.82 -10.06
CA ASP A 138 -7.83 34.28 -10.10
C ASP A 138 -9.28 34.66 -9.75
N LYS A 139 -10.24 33.87 -10.23
CA LYS A 139 -11.68 34.01 -9.94
C LYS A 139 -12.33 32.64 -9.79
N LEU A 140 -13.00 32.43 -8.66
CA LEU A 140 -13.81 31.25 -8.42
C LEU A 140 -15.14 31.30 -9.20
N SER A 141 -15.64 30.15 -9.58
CA SER A 141 -17.00 29.95 -10.08
C SER A 141 -17.68 28.80 -9.33
N VAL A 142 -18.98 28.69 -9.47
CA VAL A 142 -19.75 27.56 -8.91
C VAL A 142 -19.23 26.21 -9.43
N MET A 143 -18.64 26.20 -10.63
CA MET A 143 -18.10 24.98 -11.26
C MET A 143 -16.67 24.64 -10.84
N SER A 144 -15.93 25.55 -10.17
CA SER A 144 -14.50 25.34 -9.87
C SER A 144 -14.23 24.04 -9.12
N ALA A 145 -15.10 23.67 -8.19
CA ALA A 145 -14.96 22.39 -7.47
C ALA A 145 -15.22 21.16 -8.38
N ALA A 146 -16.14 21.26 -9.34
CA ALA A 146 -16.41 20.18 -10.30
C ALA A 146 -15.24 20.01 -11.28
N GLU A 147 -14.68 21.12 -11.76
CA GLU A 147 -13.51 21.17 -12.64
C GLU A 147 -12.28 20.51 -11.97
N LEU A 148 -12.03 20.79 -10.69
CA LEU A 148 -10.94 20.14 -9.94
C LEU A 148 -11.21 18.65 -9.62
N ARG A 149 -12.48 18.23 -9.50
CA ARG A 149 -12.79 16.79 -9.37
C ARG A 149 -12.48 16.04 -10.66
N GLU A 150 -12.75 16.64 -11.81
CA GLU A 150 -12.37 16.08 -13.11
C GLU A 150 -10.84 15.93 -13.19
N LEU A 151 -10.07 16.99 -12.89
CA LEU A 151 -8.62 16.89 -12.78
C LEU A 151 -8.16 15.76 -11.83
N ALA A 152 -8.78 15.68 -10.66
CA ALA A 152 -8.44 14.63 -9.69
C ALA A 152 -8.70 13.21 -10.20
N SER A 153 -9.75 13.03 -11.06
CA SER A 153 -10.04 11.72 -11.65
C SER A 153 -9.02 11.27 -12.69
N ASP A 154 -8.36 12.22 -13.34
CA ASP A 154 -7.34 11.96 -14.36
C ASP A 154 -5.97 11.59 -13.76
N ILE A 155 -5.77 11.82 -12.45
CA ILE A 155 -4.51 11.50 -11.77
C ILE A 155 -4.44 9.98 -11.52
N PRO A 156 -3.41 9.31 -12.05
CA PRO A 156 -3.22 7.88 -11.84
C PRO A 156 -2.95 7.57 -10.37
N LEU A 157 -3.62 6.54 -9.85
CA LEU A 157 -3.40 6.07 -8.48
C LEU A 157 -2.17 5.16 -8.42
N PRO A 158 -1.37 5.22 -7.36
CA PRO A 158 -0.29 4.28 -7.12
C PRO A 158 -0.84 2.87 -6.91
N GLN A 159 -0.01 1.84 -7.07
CA GLN A 159 -0.42 0.44 -6.96
C GLN A 159 0.03 -0.19 -5.64
N GLY A 160 -0.67 -1.24 -5.21
CA GLY A 160 -0.31 -2.03 -4.04
C GLY A 160 -0.25 -1.21 -2.74
N GLY A 161 0.73 -1.52 -1.89
CA GLY A 161 0.95 -0.87 -0.59
C GLY A 161 1.19 0.64 -0.65
N ALA A 162 1.64 1.18 -1.80
CA ALA A 162 1.83 2.61 -2.00
C ALA A 162 0.52 3.43 -1.97
N ARG A 163 -0.65 2.78 -1.94
CA ARG A 163 -1.97 3.41 -1.74
C ARG A 163 -2.38 3.56 -0.27
N ASN A 164 -1.68 2.89 0.63
CA ASN A 164 -2.07 2.87 2.03
C ASN A 164 -1.82 4.24 2.68
N LEU A 165 -2.77 4.66 3.48
CA LEU A 165 -2.64 5.85 4.32
C LEU A 165 -2.13 5.45 5.71
N PRO A 166 -1.48 6.36 6.45
CA PRO A 166 -1.06 6.09 7.81
C PRO A 166 -2.27 5.89 8.71
N SER A 167 -2.21 4.89 9.60
CA SER A 167 -3.27 4.62 10.57
C SER A 167 -3.20 5.52 11.81
N LEU A 168 -2.00 6.04 12.13
CA LEU A 168 -1.75 6.81 13.35
C LEU A 168 -2.71 8.00 13.56
N PRO A 169 -3.09 8.79 12.53
CA PRO A 169 -4.05 9.89 12.70
C PRO A 169 -5.43 9.47 13.21
N THR A 170 -5.82 8.21 13.03
CA THR A 170 -7.12 7.70 13.49
C THR A 170 -7.20 7.55 15.01
N TYR A 171 -6.05 7.50 15.69
CA TYR A 171 -5.95 7.39 17.14
C TYR A 171 -6.03 8.73 17.87
N LEU A 172 -6.02 9.87 17.14
CA LEU A 172 -6.20 11.17 17.77
C LEU A 172 -7.56 11.26 18.49
N PRO A 173 -7.60 11.67 19.77
CA PRO A 173 -8.83 11.93 20.47
C PRO A 173 -9.73 12.91 19.71
N LYS A 174 -11.02 12.62 19.62
CA LYS A 174 -11.96 13.46 18.89
C LYS A 174 -12.56 14.58 19.76
N GLN A 175 -12.54 14.39 21.10
CA GLN A 175 -13.08 15.36 22.05
C GLN A 175 -12.19 16.59 22.11
N ALA A 176 -12.77 17.78 22.03
CA ALA A 176 -12.07 19.08 22.07
C ALA A 176 -11.01 19.28 20.96
N TYR A 177 -10.98 18.42 19.94
CA TYR A 177 -10.05 18.54 18.82
C TYR A 177 -10.40 19.73 17.93
N VAL A 178 -9.44 20.62 17.70
CA VAL A 178 -9.56 21.73 16.76
C VAL A 178 -9.42 21.18 15.33
N LYS A 179 -10.47 21.35 14.53
CA LYS A 179 -10.51 20.80 13.16
C LYS A 179 -9.36 21.30 12.31
N ASN A 180 -8.88 20.46 11.41
CA ASN A 180 -7.83 20.77 10.43
C ASN A 180 -6.43 21.02 11.00
N THR A 181 -6.21 20.79 12.31
CA THR A 181 -4.90 21.01 12.95
C THR A 181 -4.01 19.76 12.96
N ALA A 182 -4.55 18.58 12.64
CA ALA A 182 -3.75 17.37 12.60
C ALA A 182 -2.61 17.49 11.57
N LYS A 183 -1.38 17.22 12.01
CA LYS A 183 -0.15 17.20 11.22
C LYS A 183 0.46 15.81 11.34
N TYR A 184 0.67 15.14 10.21
CA TYR A 184 1.39 13.87 10.14
C TYR A 184 2.86 14.14 9.81
N ILE A 185 3.77 13.58 10.57
CA ILE A 185 5.19 13.95 10.62
C ILE A 185 6.03 12.69 10.56
N VAL A 186 6.97 12.63 9.63
CA VAL A 186 7.85 11.47 9.42
C VAL A 186 9.33 11.82 9.47
N GLY A 187 9.66 13.07 9.82
CA GLY A 187 11.04 13.49 9.87
C GLY A 187 11.28 14.74 10.74
N PRO A 188 12.57 14.98 11.09
CA PRO A 188 12.96 16.06 11.99
C PRO A 188 12.67 17.46 11.42
N ALA A 189 12.89 17.70 10.13
CA ALA A 189 12.67 19.03 9.54
C ALA A 189 11.19 19.42 9.61
N THR A 190 10.28 18.46 9.42
CA THR A 190 8.85 18.70 9.56
C THR A 190 8.47 18.97 11.01
N LEU A 191 8.99 18.19 11.97
CA LEU A 191 8.71 18.36 13.40
C LEU A 191 9.17 19.73 13.89
N ASP A 192 10.38 20.13 13.53
CA ASP A 192 10.96 21.42 13.93
C ASP A 192 10.18 22.62 13.34
N LYS A 193 9.68 22.48 12.10
CA LYS A 193 8.86 23.52 11.43
C LYS A 193 7.48 23.69 12.06
N ILE A 194 6.88 22.60 12.53
CA ILE A 194 5.54 22.63 13.14
C ILE A 194 5.59 23.17 14.57
N GLY A 195 6.73 23.07 15.26
CA GLY A 195 6.88 23.50 16.65
C GLY A 195 6.21 22.53 17.61
N SER A 196 6.71 21.31 17.68
CA SER A 196 6.23 20.27 18.59
C SER A 196 6.73 20.49 20.03
N PRO A 197 5.96 20.08 21.05
CA PRO A 197 6.46 20.04 22.43
C PRO A 197 7.56 18.98 22.64
N ILE A 198 7.78 18.10 21.69
CA ILE A 198 8.83 17.08 21.70
C ILE A 198 9.90 17.43 20.66
N SER A 199 11.17 17.40 21.06
CA SER A 199 12.27 17.61 20.13
C SER A 199 12.46 16.41 19.18
N SER A 200 13.01 16.68 18.00
CA SER A 200 13.31 15.64 17.00
C SER A 200 14.29 14.60 17.52
N GLN A 201 15.18 14.97 18.45
CA GLN A 201 16.11 14.04 19.09
C GLN A 201 15.43 13.05 20.04
N LEU A 202 14.39 13.51 20.79
CA LEU A 202 13.62 12.65 21.69
C LEU A 202 12.67 11.73 20.91
N ALA A 203 12.12 12.21 19.79
CA ALA A 203 11.27 11.45 18.91
C ALA A 203 12.01 10.28 18.24
N ASP A 204 13.27 10.50 17.84
CA ASP A 204 14.17 9.53 17.19
C ASP A 204 13.57 8.88 15.94
N PHE A 205 13.47 9.66 14.87
CA PHE A 205 13.02 9.15 13.58
C PHE A 205 13.91 8.02 13.01
N GLY A 206 15.17 7.94 13.46
CA GLY A 206 16.06 6.83 13.13
C GLY A 206 15.60 5.49 13.68
N ALA A 207 14.85 5.49 14.78
CA ALA A 207 14.19 4.31 15.35
C ALA A 207 12.88 3.94 14.63
N GLY A 208 12.51 4.65 13.57
CA GLY A 208 11.28 4.43 12.81
C GLY A 208 10.04 5.09 13.43
N ALA A 209 10.21 6.21 14.13
CA ALA A 209 9.10 6.97 14.70
C ALA A 209 8.25 7.61 13.58
N GLU A 210 6.93 7.52 13.73
CA GLU A 210 5.94 8.31 13.00
C GLU A 210 5.15 9.13 14.02
N ILE A 211 4.84 10.38 13.71
CA ILE A 211 4.17 11.28 14.64
C ILE A 211 2.91 11.83 14.01
N VAL A 212 1.87 11.98 14.82
CA VAL A 212 0.75 12.85 14.52
C VAL A 212 0.54 13.83 15.68
N GLN A 213 0.41 15.11 15.34
CA GLN A 213 0.17 16.17 16.29
C GLN A 213 -1.14 16.87 15.97
N GLY A 214 -1.96 17.18 16.99
CA GLY A 214 -3.19 17.93 16.84
C GLY A 214 -3.34 18.98 17.94
N THR A 215 -4.04 20.09 17.62
CA THR A 215 -4.40 21.14 18.59
C THR A 215 -5.75 20.81 19.20
N TYR A 216 -5.89 21.14 20.49
CA TYR A 216 -7.08 20.89 21.28
C TYR A 216 -7.47 22.16 22.07
N GLU A 217 -8.77 22.37 22.23
CA GLU A 217 -9.30 23.40 23.13
C GLU A 217 -9.32 22.83 24.55
N SER A 218 -8.80 23.60 25.51
CA SER A 218 -8.86 23.26 26.93
C SER A 218 -9.32 24.46 27.77
N SER A 219 -9.61 24.21 29.03
CA SER A 219 -10.03 25.29 29.96
C SER A 219 -8.98 26.38 30.14
N GLY A 220 -7.70 26.07 29.92
CA GLY A 220 -6.58 27.04 30.01
C GLY A 220 -6.20 27.68 28.67
N GLY A 221 -6.83 27.30 27.55
CA GLY A 221 -6.50 27.78 26.22
C GLY A 221 -6.16 26.64 25.24
N GLU A 222 -5.39 26.95 24.21
CA GLU A 222 -4.95 25.94 23.27
C GLU A 222 -3.86 25.03 23.85
N ALA A 223 -3.98 23.74 23.55
CA ALA A 223 -3.03 22.72 23.98
C ALA A 223 -2.79 21.71 22.85
N THR A 224 -1.76 20.90 22.96
CA THR A 224 -1.32 19.99 21.92
C THR A 224 -1.35 18.54 22.41
N VAL A 225 -1.88 17.63 21.58
CA VAL A 225 -1.70 16.19 21.74
C VAL A 225 -0.78 15.69 20.65
N VAL A 226 0.25 14.94 21.04
CA VAL A 226 1.21 14.29 20.16
C VAL A 226 1.10 12.79 20.35
N LEU A 227 0.94 12.06 19.26
CA LEU A 227 1.02 10.59 19.23
C LEU A 227 2.26 10.21 18.46
N ILE A 228 3.11 9.38 19.06
CA ILE A 228 4.32 8.84 18.43
C ILE A 228 4.14 7.33 18.31
N SER A 229 4.17 6.83 17.10
CA SER A 229 4.15 5.38 16.82
C SER A 229 5.55 4.88 16.55
N TYR A 230 5.93 3.82 17.23
CA TYR A 230 7.19 3.10 17.01
C TYR A 230 6.92 1.71 16.40
N PRO A 231 7.91 1.08 15.74
CA PRO A 231 7.73 -0.23 15.13
C PRO A 231 7.35 -1.34 16.12
N THR A 232 7.75 -1.21 17.40
CA THR A 232 7.44 -2.19 18.45
C THR A 232 7.09 -1.54 19.78
N PRO A 233 6.29 -2.22 20.63
CA PRO A 233 5.99 -1.73 21.98
C PRO A 233 7.23 -1.59 22.89
N GLN A 234 8.29 -2.37 22.63
CA GLN A 234 9.54 -2.30 23.38
C GLN A 234 10.29 -1.01 23.09
N ILE A 235 10.40 -0.64 21.82
CA ILE A 235 11.00 0.62 21.39
C ILE A 235 10.18 1.79 21.97
N ALA A 236 8.85 1.74 21.88
CA ALA A 236 7.98 2.75 22.46
C ALA A 236 8.20 2.92 23.98
N ALA A 237 8.38 1.82 24.72
CA ALA A 237 8.64 1.87 26.16
C ALA A 237 10.02 2.46 26.50
N GLU A 238 11.02 2.24 25.66
CA GLU A 238 12.35 2.81 25.85
C GLU A 238 12.33 4.32 25.59
N HIS A 239 11.71 4.75 24.49
CA HIS A 239 11.61 6.17 24.16
C HIS A 239 10.74 6.94 25.15
N LEU A 240 9.64 6.35 25.65
CA LEU A 240 8.87 6.97 26.73
C LEU A 240 9.74 7.26 27.95
N ARG A 241 10.56 6.29 28.40
CA ARG A 241 11.48 6.53 29.53
C ARG A 241 12.47 7.67 29.27
N ARG A 242 12.95 7.81 28.02
CA ARG A 242 13.83 8.93 27.63
C ARG A 242 13.09 10.27 27.67
N ILE A 243 11.84 10.28 27.21
CA ILE A 243 10.97 11.45 27.25
C ILE A 243 10.69 11.86 28.70
N ASP A 244 10.34 10.90 29.56
CA ASP A 244 10.10 11.13 30.99
C ASP A 244 11.34 11.70 31.68
N ALA A 245 12.52 11.12 31.42
CA ALA A 245 13.79 11.58 31.97
C ALA A 245 14.14 13.03 31.53
N ALA A 246 13.78 13.40 30.30
CA ALA A 246 14.01 14.75 29.80
C ALA A 246 13.04 15.80 30.37
N HIS A 247 11.85 15.37 30.81
CA HIS A 247 10.82 16.25 31.38
C HIS A 247 10.72 16.15 32.92
N ALA A 248 11.59 15.37 33.56
CA ALA A 248 11.62 15.25 35.01
C ALA A 248 11.92 16.62 35.66
N PRO A 249 11.28 16.96 36.80
CA PRO A 249 11.43 18.25 37.46
C PRO A 249 12.84 18.59 37.95
N ASN A 250 13.75 17.61 38.01
CA ASN A 250 15.16 17.76 38.38
C ASN A 250 16.02 16.92 37.42
N PRO A 251 16.47 17.47 36.28
CA PRO A 251 17.37 16.75 35.38
C PRO A 251 18.70 16.48 36.08
N GLN A 252 19.17 15.22 36.01
CA GLN A 252 20.50 14.88 36.54
C GLN A 252 21.58 15.74 35.91
N PRO A 253 22.64 16.18 36.65
CA PRO A 253 23.71 16.99 36.12
C PRO A 253 24.44 16.22 35.01
N GLY A 254 24.40 16.74 33.79
CA GLY A 254 25.05 16.14 32.60
C GLY A 254 24.15 15.89 31.40
N ALA A 255 22.85 15.99 31.51
CA ALA A 255 21.96 16.04 30.36
C ALA A 255 22.04 17.44 29.73
N SER A 256 22.38 17.55 28.44
CA SER A 256 22.30 18.80 27.69
C SER A 256 20.86 19.32 27.75
N ALA A 257 20.60 20.20 28.69
CA ALA A 257 19.32 20.88 28.82
C ALA A 257 19.16 21.85 27.65
N THR A 258 18.50 21.44 26.57
CA THR A 258 17.80 22.39 25.72
C THR A 258 16.76 23.06 26.62
N PRO A 259 16.66 24.41 26.67
CA PRO A 259 15.68 25.08 27.52
C PRO A 259 14.28 24.61 27.10
N ILE A 260 13.66 23.82 27.97
CA ILE A 260 12.24 23.46 27.84
C ILE A 260 11.51 24.79 28.06
N VAL A 261 10.86 25.28 27.01
CA VAL A 261 9.85 26.33 27.12
C VAL A 261 8.88 25.87 28.22
N ASP A 262 8.50 26.76 29.11
CA ASP A 262 7.52 26.49 30.17
C ASP A 262 6.20 26.05 29.54
N VAL A 263 6.03 24.74 29.33
CA VAL A 263 5.02 24.14 28.46
C VAL A 263 3.76 23.78 29.25
N GLY A 264 3.57 24.35 30.41
CA GLY A 264 2.38 24.07 31.24
C GLY A 264 2.33 22.59 31.66
N THR A 265 1.17 21.96 31.54
CA THR A 265 0.99 20.55 31.87
C THR A 265 1.64 19.67 30.79
N PHE A 266 2.49 18.74 31.23
CA PHE A 266 3.02 17.69 30.39
C PHE A 266 2.64 16.34 30.99
N LEU A 267 1.85 15.55 30.27
CA LEU A 267 1.44 14.20 30.66
C LEU A 267 1.62 13.26 29.46
N ASP A 268 2.01 12.05 29.76
CA ASP A 268 2.22 11.01 28.77
C ASP A 268 1.53 9.69 29.16
N LYS A 269 1.36 8.84 28.18
CA LYS A 269 0.81 7.49 28.30
C LYS A 269 1.31 6.63 27.15
N ARG A 270 1.63 5.36 27.43
CA ARG A 270 1.89 4.36 26.38
C ARG A 270 0.69 3.42 26.20
N SER A 271 0.33 3.18 24.94
CA SER A 271 -0.64 2.15 24.56
C SER A 271 -0.05 1.32 23.40
N GLY A 272 0.41 0.13 23.70
CA GLY A 272 1.12 -0.71 22.71
C GLY A 272 2.39 -0.03 22.18
N PRO A 273 2.52 0.13 20.85
CA PRO A 273 3.63 0.82 20.20
C PRO A 273 3.45 2.34 20.16
N ILE A 274 2.31 2.88 20.63
CA ILE A 274 2.00 4.30 20.59
C ILE A 274 2.35 4.95 21.95
N VAL A 275 3.12 6.03 21.91
CA VAL A 275 3.32 6.98 23.01
C VAL A 275 2.44 8.17 22.73
N ALA A 276 1.54 8.49 23.65
CA ALA A 276 0.64 9.64 23.59
C ALA A 276 1.06 10.68 24.63
N ILE A 277 1.15 11.94 24.23
CA ILE A 277 1.61 13.04 25.04
C ILE A 277 0.59 14.17 24.94
N ALA A 278 0.19 14.74 26.08
CA ALA A 278 -0.62 15.93 26.18
C ALA A 278 0.22 17.05 26.81
N ALA A 279 0.40 18.14 26.09
CA ALA A 279 1.24 19.25 26.49
C ALA A 279 0.54 20.61 26.30
N GLY A 280 0.83 21.58 27.17
CA GLY A 280 0.31 22.92 27.04
C GLY A 280 -0.74 23.28 28.12
N ALA A 281 -1.75 24.04 27.74
CA ALA A 281 -2.70 24.65 28.67
C ALA A 281 -3.79 23.72 29.25
N PHE A 282 -3.57 22.38 29.19
CA PHE A 282 -4.48 21.42 29.81
C PHE A 282 -4.48 21.50 31.32
N SER A 283 -5.64 21.31 31.93
CA SER A 283 -5.68 20.87 33.33
C SER A 283 -5.22 19.38 33.40
N PRO A 284 -4.62 18.93 34.52
CA PRO A 284 -4.20 17.54 34.67
C PRO A 284 -5.32 16.49 34.43
N SER A 285 -6.56 16.87 34.82
CA SER A 285 -7.73 16.02 34.61
C SER A 285 -8.15 15.90 33.15
N GLU A 286 -8.10 17.00 32.37
CA GLU A 286 -8.39 17.03 30.95
C GLU A 286 -7.35 16.23 30.19
N ALA A 287 -6.06 16.47 30.44
CA ALA A 287 -4.96 15.72 29.82
C ALA A 287 -5.10 14.21 30.07
N LYS A 288 -5.37 13.81 31.33
CA LYS A 288 -5.56 12.40 31.70
C LYS A 288 -6.77 11.79 31.00
N SER A 289 -7.87 12.51 30.88
CA SER A 289 -9.08 12.05 30.18
C SER A 289 -8.84 11.85 28.68
N LEU A 290 -8.16 12.82 28.03
CA LEU A 290 -7.82 12.71 26.61
C LEU A 290 -6.88 11.53 26.34
N LEU A 291 -5.80 11.42 27.13
CA LEU A 291 -4.86 10.30 26.96
C LEU A 291 -5.51 8.95 27.29
N ALA A 292 -6.49 8.91 28.21
CA ALA A 292 -7.24 7.69 28.49
C ALA A 292 -7.98 7.14 27.27
N SER A 293 -8.42 8.00 26.36
CA SER A 293 -9.12 7.61 25.12
C SER A 293 -8.20 7.03 24.03
N VAL A 294 -6.89 7.20 24.16
CA VAL A 294 -5.92 6.60 23.22
C VAL A 294 -5.70 5.14 23.57
N HIS A 295 -6.26 4.26 22.76
CA HIS A 295 -6.10 2.81 22.88
C HIS A 295 -5.54 2.26 21.58
N TYR A 296 -4.50 1.47 21.66
CA TYR A 296 -4.01 0.67 20.57
C TYR A 296 -4.63 -0.72 20.64
N ASP A 297 -5.55 -1.00 19.74
CA ASP A 297 -6.09 -2.34 19.56
C ASP A 297 -5.16 -3.10 18.61
N ALA A 298 -4.37 -4.02 19.16
CA ALA A 298 -3.64 -4.96 18.33
C ALA A 298 -4.66 -5.95 17.76
N ASP A 299 -4.98 -5.84 16.50
CA ASP A 299 -5.62 -6.92 15.75
C ASP A 299 -4.64 -8.11 15.70
N VAL A 300 -4.61 -8.87 16.81
CA VAL A 300 -3.89 -10.13 16.86
C VAL A 300 -4.77 -11.16 16.15
N THR A 301 -4.64 -11.23 14.83
CA THR A 301 -5.36 -12.19 13.97
C THR A 301 -5.14 -13.67 14.35
N TRP A 302 -4.27 -13.95 15.31
CA TRP A 302 -3.97 -15.28 15.84
C TRP A 302 -5.10 -15.90 16.67
N ASN A 303 -6.03 -15.07 17.16
CA ASN A 303 -7.07 -15.48 18.09
C ASN A 303 -8.49 -15.04 17.67
N GLU A 304 -8.67 -14.53 16.45
CA GLU A 304 -10.01 -14.45 15.90
C GLU A 304 -10.55 -15.85 15.77
N ASN A 305 -11.62 -16.10 16.53
CA ASN A 305 -12.34 -17.35 16.46
C ASN A 305 -13.03 -17.44 15.10
N THR A 306 -12.27 -17.84 14.08
CA THR A 306 -12.70 -17.98 12.68
C THR A 306 -13.88 -18.96 12.53
N PHE A 307 -14.26 -19.64 13.61
CA PHE A 307 -15.41 -20.55 13.66
C PHE A 307 -16.74 -19.83 13.36
N PHE A 308 -16.87 -18.55 13.72
CA PHE A 308 -18.09 -17.77 13.51
C PHE A 308 -18.10 -16.96 12.21
N ASP A 309 -16.95 -16.79 11.56
CA ASP A 309 -16.85 -16.07 10.29
C ASP A 309 -17.04 -17.05 9.11
N LYS A 310 -18.22 -16.97 8.46
CA LYS A 310 -18.56 -17.84 7.33
C LYS A 310 -17.59 -17.73 6.14
N LYS A 311 -16.84 -16.62 6.00
CA LYS A 311 -15.89 -16.42 4.89
C LYS A 311 -14.50 -16.99 5.17
N ASN A 312 -14.05 -16.92 6.42
CA ASN A 312 -12.67 -17.28 6.81
C ASN A 312 -12.60 -18.62 7.56
N ASN A 313 -13.73 -19.32 7.71
CA ASN A 313 -13.78 -20.61 8.37
C ASN A 313 -13.21 -21.71 7.45
N LEU A 314 -12.03 -22.22 7.82
CA LEU A 314 -11.34 -23.28 7.07
C LEU A 314 -12.21 -24.53 6.90
N ALA A 315 -13.05 -24.86 7.90
CA ALA A 315 -14.00 -25.97 7.83
C ALA A 315 -15.06 -25.76 6.76
N ASN A 316 -15.60 -24.53 6.62
CA ASN A 316 -16.54 -24.18 5.57
C ASN A 316 -15.90 -24.23 4.17
N LEU A 317 -14.64 -23.83 4.06
CA LEU A 317 -13.89 -23.90 2.80
C LEU A 317 -13.68 -25.36 2.37
N LEU A 318 -13.28 -26.21 3.30
CA LEU A 318 -13.14 -27.67 3.06
C LEU A 318 -14.48 -28.30 2.70
N TRP A 319 -15.54 -27.98 3.44
CA TRP A 319 -16.88 -28.49 3.17
C TRP A 319 -17.40 -28.09 1.79
N ASN A 320 -17.24 -26.83 1.41
CA ASN A 320 -17.62 -26.35 0.08
C ASN A 320 -16.80 -27.02 -1.04
N THR A 321 -15.52 -27.28 -0.79
CA THR A 321 -14.66 -28.00 -1.73
C THR A 321 -15.13 -29.45 -1.91
N ILE A 322 -15.50 -30.15 -0.83
CA ILE A 322 -16.04 -31.52 -0.88
C ILE A 322 -17.36 -31.54 -1.66
N ILE A 323 -18.26 -30.58 -1.39
CA ILE A 323 -19.51 -30.46 -2.13
C ILE A 323 -19.26 -30.22 -3.62
N LEU A 324 -18.33 -29.33 -3.95
CA LEU A 324 -17.96 -29.07 -5.36
C LEU A 324 -17.45 -30.34 -6.06
N CYS A 325 -16.56 -31.09 -5.41
CA CYS A 325 -16.06 -32.36 -5.94
C CYS A 325 -17.19 -33.39 -6.12
N ALA A 326 -18.12 -33.49 -5.15
CA ALA A 326 -19.26 -34.40 -5.23
C ALA A 326 -20.18 -34.04 -6.40
N VAL A 327 -20.47 -32.74 -6.60
CA VAL A 327 -21.27 -32.25 -7.73
C VAL A 327 -20.60 -32.55 -9.06
N LEU A 328 -19.29 -32.31 -9.18
CA LEU A 328 -18.53 -32.62 -10.41
C LEU A 328 -18.52 -34.11 -10.70
N MET A 329 -18.35 -34.98 -9.69
CA MET A 329 -18.50 -36.43 -9.86
C MET A 329 -19.90 -36.82 -10.29
N GLY A 330 -20.94 -36.26 -9.71
CA GLY A 330 -22.32 -36.49 -10.11
C GLY A 330 -22.58 -36.13 -11.57
N ILE A 331 -22.05 -34.98 -12.03
CA ILE A 331 -22.20 -34.53 -13.41
C ILE A 331 -21.44 -35.47 -14.37
N THR A 332 -20.23 -35.91 -14.02
CA THR A 332 -19.47 -36.83 -14.88
C THR A 332 -20.12 -38.20 -15.00
N VAL A 333 -20.68 -38.73 -13.91
CA VAL A 333 -21.46 -40.00 -13.93
C VAL A 333 -22.73 -39.83 -14.75
N ALA A 334 -23.48 -38.76 -14.58
CA ALA A 334 -24.70 -38.50 -15.36
C ALA A 334 -24.37 -38.34 -16.87
N ALA A 335 -23.30 -37.63 -17.21
CA ALA A 335 -22.83 -37.49 -18.57
C ALA A 335 -22.41 -38.86 -19.15
N GLY A 336 -21.72 -39.69 -18.37
CA GLY A 336 -21.34 -41.05 -18.75
C GLY A 336 -22.56 -41.94 -19.08
N PHE A 337 -23.59 -41.90 -18.23
CA PHE A 337 -24.85 -42.60 -18.47
C PHE A 337 -25.62 -42.08 -19.69
N ALA A 338 -25.66 -40.76 -19.86
CA ALA A 338 -26.31 -40.16 -21.02
C ALA A 338 -25.59 -40.54 -22.31
N PHE A 339 -24.27 -40.45 -22.34
CA PHE A 339 -23.48 -40.79 -23.52
C PHE A 339 -23.50 -42.32 -23.83
N GLY A 340 -23.38 -43.13 -22.78
CA GLY A 340 -23.51 -44.60 -22.88
C GLY A 340 -24.93 -45.05 -23.32
N GLY A 341 -25.96 -44.44 -22.73
CA GLY A 341 -27.36 -44.74 -23.09
C GLY A 341 -27.68 -44.33 -24.53
N VAL A 342 -27.24 -43.15 -24.98
CA VAL A 342 -27.39 -42.69 -26.37
C VAL A 342 -26.70 -43.63 -27.34
N ARG A 343 -25.49 -44.07 -27.01
CA ARG A 343 -24.74 -45.03 -27.86
C ARG A 343 -25.45 -46.38 -27.98
N VAL A 344 -26.00 -46.91 -26.90
CA VAL A 344 -26.75 -48.16 -26.90
C VAL A 344 -28.08 -48.02 -27.68
N LEU A 345 -28.79 -46.90 -27.51
CA LEU A 345 -29.99 -46.58 -28.27
C LEU A 345 -29.72 -46.43 -29.75
N LEU A 346 -28.67 -45.69 -30.13
CA LEU A 346 -28.24 -45.58 -31.53
C LEU A 346 -27.84 -46.94 -32.12
N ALA A 347 -27.10 -47.75 -31.36
CA ALA A 347 -26.76 -49.13 -31.82
C ALA A 347 -27.98 -49.98 -32.05
N ARG A 348 -29.02 -49.92 -31.17
CA ARG A 348 -30.27 -50.64 -31.35
C ARG A 348 -31.13 -50.14 -32.52
N VAL A 349 -31.21 -48.83 -32.72
CA VAL A 349 -31.96 -48.22 -33.81
C VAL A 349 -31.26 -48.48 -35.18
N LEU A 350 -29.93 -48.42 -35.24
CA LEU A 350 -29.16 -48.72 -36.45
C LEU A 350 -29.17 -50.21 -36.75
N SER A 351 -29.13 -51.10 -35.74
CA SER A 351 -29.25 -52.55 -35.98
C SER A 351 -30.64 -52.96 -36.41
N ALA A 352 -31.70 -52.27 -35.94
CA ALA A 352 -33.08 -52.50 -36.41
C ALA A 352 -33.33 -52.01 -37.86
N ARG A 353 -32.49 -51.17 -38.43
CA ARG A 353 -32.54 -50.70 -39.84
C ARG A 353 -31.67 -51.50 -40.78
N ARG A 354 -30.78 -52.39 -40.29
CA ARG A 354 -29.97 -53.30 -41.06
C ARG A 354 -30.64 -54.71 -41.03
N GLY A 355 -31.81 -54.76 -41.59
CA GLY A 355 -32.37 -56.03 -42.09
C GLY A 355 -31.57 -56.49 -43.29
N ASP A 356 -30.98 -57.64 -43.13
CA ASP A 356 -30.64 -58.58 -44.15
C ASP A 356 -29.83 -58.10 -45.39
N ASP A 357 -28.52 -58.09 -45.22
CA ASP A 357 -27.62 -58.43 -46.36
C ASP A 357 -26.40 -59.12 -45.76
N GLY A 358 -26.34 -60.44 -46.03
CA GLY A 358 -25.21 -61.28 -45.68
C GLY A 358 -23.94 -60.84 -46.36
N THR A 359 -22.99 -60.42 -45.56
CA THR A 359 -21.59 -60.37 -45.94
C THR A 359 -20.79 -61.03 -44.81
N GLU A 360 -20.35 -62.25 -45.22
CA GLU A 360 -19.36 -63.09 -44.56
C GLU A 360 -18.14 -62.29 -44.20
N PHE A 361 -17.89 -62.09 -42.90
CA PHE A 361 -16.63 -61.60 -42.41
C PHE A 361 -15.61 -62.74 -42.43
N ILE A 362 -14.68 -62.73 -43.37
CA ILE A 362 -13.49 -63.60 -43.40
C ILE A 362 -12.64 -63.21 -42.17
N ALA A 363 -12.69 -64.07 -41.14
CA ALA A 363 -11.72 -64.05 -40.06
C ALA A 363 -10.38 -64.60 -40.52
N LEU A 364 -9.42 -63.76 -40.71
CA LEU A 364 -8.03 -64.12 -40.89
C LEU A 364 -7.47 -64.69 -39.57
N HIS A 365 -7.38 -65.99 -39.48
CA HIS A 365 -6.59 -66.76 -38.52
C HIS A 365 -5.12 -66.65 -38.93
N LEU A 366 -4.35 -65.91 -38.15
CA LEU A 366 -2.91 -65.93 -38.17
C LEU A 366 -2.44 -66.83 -37.02
N ASP A 367 -2.60 -68.14 -37.19
CA ASP A 367 -1.79 -69.16 -36.51
C ASP A 367 -0.47 -69.26 -37.22
N GLN A 368 0.60 -68.91 -36.58
CA GLN A 368 1.90 -69.27 -36.96
C GLN A 368 2.67 -69.89 -35.79
N ALA A 369 2.95 -71.16 -36.03
CA ALA A 369 3.60 -72.12 -35.19
C ALA A 369 4.94 -71.73 -34.60
N ALA A 370 5.20 -72.30 -33.46
CA ALA A 370 6.49 -72.37 -32.81
C ALA A 370 7.52 -73.15 -33.59
N PRO A 371 8.81 -72.99 -33.31
CA PRO A 371 9.60 -74.19 -33.08
C PRO A 371 10.26 -74.23 -31.70
N GLU A 372 10.29 -75.40 -31.16
CA GLU A 372 11.04 -75.95 -30.05
C GLU A 372 12.53 -75.64 -30.11
N SER A 373 13.16 -75.40 -28.92
CA SER A 373 14.37 -76.16 -28.52
C SER A 373 14.64 -75.82 -27.01
N THR A 374 14.44 -76.77 -26.20
CA THR A 374 15.39 -77.59 -25.41
C THR A 374 16.44 -76.81 -24.55
N GLY A 375 16.38 -77.09 -23.27
CA GLY A 375 17.49 -77.01 -22.28
C GLY A 375 17.16 -76.15 -21.09
N GLY A 376 16.81 -76.62 -19.99
CA GLY A 376 17.54 -77.51 -19.11
C GLY A 376 17.87 -76.74 -17.79
N MET A 377 17.18 -77.11 -16.72
CA MET A 377 17.75 -77.25 -15.36
C MET A 377 18.29 -75.99 -14.68
N ARG A 378 17.85 -75.53 -13.51
CA ARG A 378 17.97 -76.16 -12.19
C ARG A 378 17.41 -75.28 -11.09
N VAL A 379 16.73 -75.91 -10.22
CA VAL A 379 16.30 -75.52 -8.89
C VAL A 379 17.45 -75.04 -8.03
N VAL A 380 17.29 -73.96 -7.25
CA VAL A 380 17.76 -73.88 -5.86
C VAL A 380 16.85 -73.04 -5.00
N ARG A 381 16.51 -73.58 -3.88
CA ARG A 381 15.61 -73.24 -2.78
C ARG A 381 16.32 -72.35 -1.76
N GLY A 382 15.62 -71.36 -1.24
CA GLY A 382 15.45 -70.93 0.14
C GLY A 382 16.67 -70.47 0.91
N PRO A 383 16.55 -70.09 2.17
CA PRO A 383 15.44 -69.42 2.90
C PRO A 383 15.89 -68.24 3.74
N GLY A 384 14.95 -67.50 4.34
CA GLY A 384 14.98 -67.13 5.75
C GLY A 384 15.47 -65.79 6.21
N LYS A 385 14.56 -65.12 6.87
CA LYS A 385 14.71 -64.39 8.16
C LYS A 385 15.76 -63.24 8.23
N GLN A 386 15.43 -62.08 8.50
CA GLN A 386 14.86 -61.50 9.74
C GLN A 386 14.25 -60.11 9.46
#